data_626de3265495f7ba3d880904ce3b300d
#
_entry.id   626de3265495f7ba3d880904ce3b300d
#
_cell.length_a   1.000
_cell.length_b   1.000
_cell.length_c   1.000
_cell.angle_alpha   90.00
_cell.angle_beta   90.00
_cell.angle_gamma   90.00
#
_symmetry.space_group_name_H-M   'P 1'
#
loop_
_entity.id
_entity.type
_entity.pdbx_description
1 polymer ?
#
loop_
_entity_poly.entity_id
_entity_poly.type
_entity_poly.pdbx_seq_one_letter_code
_entity_poly.pdbx_strand_id
1 'polypeptide(L)' 'MQRSFKVVLEKNDSNCYTVTVPALPGCVTQGKNKDEALARIREAIQG' A
#
# COMPACT_ATOMS: atom_id res chain seq x y z
N MET A 1 -14.94 11.99 -10.73
CA MET A 1 -15.27 11.53 -9.38
C MET A 1 -14.07 10.83 -8.77
N GLN A 2 -13.62 11.30 -7.63
CA GLN A 2 -12.46 10.73 -6.97
C GLN A 2 -12.90 9.65 -5.99
N ARG A 3 -12.19 8.55 -6.01
CA ARG A 3 -12.41 7.50 -5.04
C ARG A 3 -11.26 7.46 -4.06
N SER A 4 -11.58 7.40 -2.79
CA SER A 4 -10.58 7.28 -1.76
C SER A 4 -10.65 5.89 -1.16
N PHE A 5 -9.49 5.26 -1.04
CA PHE A 5 -9.40 3.97 -0.38
C PHE A 5 -8.62 4.15 0.91
N LYS A 6 -9.10 3.54 1.96
CA LYS A 6 -8.39 3.51 3.21
C LYS A 6 -7.26 2.50 3.09
N VAL A 7 -6.06 2.92 3.40
CA VAL A 7 -4.89 2.03 3.38
C VAL A 7 -4.29 1.96 4.77
N VAL A 8 -3.71 0.81 5.08
CA VAL A 8 -3.01 0.59 6.34
C VAL A 8 -1.53 0.49 6.03
N LEU A 9 -0.74 1.35 6.65
CA LEU A 9 0.70 1.38 6.47
C LEU A 9 1.37 0.91 7.74
N GLU A 10 2.21 -0.11 7.63
CA GLU A 10 2.94 -0.65 8.75
C GLU A 10 4.42 -0.74 8.44
N LYS A 11 5.24 -0.42 9.44
CA LYS A 11 6.68 -0.54 9.31
C LYS A 11 7.13 -1.87 9.87
N ASN A 12 7.91 -2.59 9.08
CA ASN A 12 8.48 -3.86 9.49
C ASN A 12 9.83 -3.68 10.16
N ASP A 13 10.29 -4.71 10.85
CA ASP A 13 11.60 -4.69 11.50
C ASP A 13 12.75 -4.55 10.52
N SER A 14 12.52 -4.88 9.26
CA SER A 14 13.53 -4.82 8.22
C SER A 14 13.61 -3.48 7.53
N ASN A 15 13.04 -2.43 8.13
CA ASN A 15 12.98 -1.08 7.54
C ASN A 15 12.16 -1.03 6.26
N CYS A 16 11.27 -1.98 6.10
CA CYS A 16 10.35 -2.00 4.97
C CYS A 16 8.97 -1.59 5.44
N TYR A 17 8.19 -1.02 4.52
CA TYR A 17 6.81 -0.65 4.82
C TYR A 17 5.87 -1.58 4.07
N THR A 18 4.84 -2.03 4.77
CA THR A 18 3.79 -2.86 4.18
C THR A 18 2.52 -2.04 4.10
N VAL A 19 1.91 -2.02 2.93
CA VAL A 19 0.65 -1.32 2.70
C VAL A 19 -0.43 -2.33 2.39
N THR A 20 -1.54 -2.24 3.10
CA THR A 20 -2.69 -3.12 2.89
C THR A 20 -3.91 -2.27 2.60
N VAL A 21 -4.73 -2.72 1.67
CA VAL A 21 -6.00 -2.07 1.36
C VAL A 21 -7.12 -3.01 1.84
N PRO A 22 -7.74 -2.74 2.99
CA PRO A 22 -8.77 -3.62 3.54
C PRO A 22 -9.97 -3.79 2.61
N ALA A 23 -10.28 -2.76 1.82
CA ALA A 23 -11.41 -2.81 0.89
C ALA A 23 -11.17 -3.75 -0.28
N LEU A 24 -9.91 -4.10 -0.54
CA LEU A 24 -9.55 -4.97 -1.66
C LEU A 24 -8.81 -6.18 -1.11
N PRO A 25 -9.50 -7.29 -0.89
CA PRO A 25 -8.86 -8.49 -0.32
C PRO A 25 -7.68 -8.95 -1.17
N GLY A 26 -6.58 -9.23 -0.51
CA GLY A 26 -5.37 -9.67 -1.20
C GLY A 26 -4.53 -8.55 -1.77
N CYS A 27 -4.96 -7.30 -1.63
CA CYS A 27 -4.18 -6.16 -2.12
C CYS A 27 -3.19 -5.71 -1.05
N VAL A 28 -1.99 -6.26 -1.12
CA VAL A 28 -0.92 -5.99 -0.17
C VAL A 28 0.36 -5.77 -0.94
N THR A 29 1.13 -4.76 -0.56
CA THR A 29 2.42 -4.52 -1.19
C THR A 29 3.43 -4.05 -0.16
N GLN A 30 4.70 -4.07 -0.54
CA GLN A 30 5.80 -3.64 0.31
C GLN A 30 6.70 -2.69 -0.44
N GLY A 31 7.34 -1.80 0.31
CA GLY A 31 8.32 -0.88 -0.25
C GLY A 31 9.39 -0.57 0.77
N LYS A 32 10.52 -0.07 0.32
CA LYS A 32 11.64 0.27 1.21
C LYS A 32 11.34 1.50 2.05
N ASN A 33 10.43 2.35 1.58
CA ASN A 33 10.02 3.52 2.31
C ASN A 33 8.54 3.79 2.00
N LYS A 34 7.98 4.80 2.67
CA LYS A 34 6.57 5.13 2.49
C LYS A 34 6.23 5.46 1.05
N ASP A 35 7.06 6.31 0.43
CA ASP A 35 6.78 6.75 -0.93
C ASP A 35 6.76 5.58 -1.90
N GLU A 36 7.69 4.67 -1.76
CA GLU A 36 7.74 3.51 -2.64
C GLU A 36 6.55 2.59 -2.40
N ALA A 37 6.22 2.34 -1.13
CA ALA A 37 5.08 1.50 -0.80
C ALA A 37 3.78 2.08 -1.33
N LEU A 38 3.59 3.38 -1.16
CA LEU A 38 2.39 4.04 -1.65
C LEU A 38 2.32 4.05 -3.17
N ALA A 39 3.45 4.24 -3.84
CA ALA A 39 3.48 4.21 -5.30
C ALA A 39 3.09 2.83 -5.81
N ARG A 40 3.60 1.79 -5.18
CA ARG A 40 3.30 0.42 -5.58
C ARG A 40 1.84 0.07 -5.37
N ILE A 41 1.26 0.50 -4.24
CA ILE A 41 -0.14 0.20 -3.97
C ILE A 41 -1.06 0.94 -4.94
N ARG A 42 -0.68 2.15 -5.34
CA ARG A 42 -1.45 2.91 -6.31
C ARG A 42 -1.48 2.18 -7.66
N GLU A 43 -0.34 1.66 -8.09
CA GLU A 43 -0.30 0.88 -9.32
C GLU A 43 -1.15 -0.38 -9.23
N ALA A 44 -1.12 -1.04 -8.09
CA ALA A 44 -1.92 -2.24 -7.89
C ALA A 44 -3.41 -1.93 -7.97
N ILE A 45 -3.83 -0.79 -7.44
CA ILE A 45 -5.24 -0.39 -7.48
C ILE A 45 -5.65 0.01 -8.89
N GLN A 46 -4.77 0.70 -9.60
CA GLN A 46 -5.07 1.15 -10.97
C GLN A 46 -4.94 0.04 -11.99
N GLY A 47 -4.05 -0.88 -11.71
CA GLY A 47 -3.78 -1.98 -12.62
C GLY A 47 -4.90 -2.95 -12.72
#